data_81b9836c7ee9a7dc8988a31060dc0330
#
_entry.id   81b9836c7ee9a7dc8988a31060dc0330
#
_cell.length_a   1.000
_cell.length_b   1.000
_cell.length_c   1.000
_cell.angle_alpha   90.00
_cell.angle_beta   90.00
_cell.angle_gamma   90.00
#
_symmetry.space_group_name_H-M   'P 1'
#
loop_
_entity.id
_entity.type
_entity.pdbx_description
1 polymer ?
#
loop_
_entity_poly.entity_id
_entity_poly.type
_entity_poly.pdbx_seq_one_letter_code
_entity_poly.pdbx_strand_id
1 'polypeptide(L)'
;MAILCLADDMKDLKDRLSRIVVAYNYQGEPVTAGQLKAVGAMAALLKDAIKPNLIQTLEHTPALVHGGPFANIAHGCNSVRATKAAMKMADYCITEAGFGADLGAEKFFDIKCRKAGLTPDAVVLVATIRALKYNGGVAKADLGAENLDALKKGIVNLEKHIENLQKYGVPVVVTLNSFITDSAAETAYVRDFCEARGCEFALSEVWEKGGEGGIALAEKVLKAMEEKENDFHVLYEDEMPLADKITKIAKEIYGASGVNFAPAAVKQLKRLTELGFGNLPVCMAKNQYSLSDDPTLLGRPSGFELNVREAYVSAGAGFVVVPVSYTHLT
;
A
#
# COMPACT_ATOMS: atom_id res chain seq x y z
N MET A 1 -15.39 0.62 5.71
CA MET A 1 -14.52 -0.29 4.95
C MET A 1 -13.21 -0.59 5.71
N ALA A 2 -12.36 0.39 6.02
CA ALA A 2 -11.10 0.14 6.72
C ALA A 2 -11.26 -0.59 8.08
N ILE A 3 -12.24 -0.22 8.88
CA ILE A 3 -12.56 -0.91 10.15
C ILE A 3 -12.87 -2.39 9.92
N LEU A 4 -13.73 -2.69 8.93
CA LEU A 4 -14.10 -4.07 8.58
C LEU A 4 -12.89 -4.89 8.13
N CYS A 5 -12.02 -4.29 7.30
CA CYS A 5 -10.84 -4.97 6.77
C CYS A 5 -9.75 -5.21 7.82
N LEU A 6 -9.68 -4.39 8.87
CA LEU A 6 -8.71 -4.55 9.95
C LEU A 6 -9.24 -5.33 11.16
N ALA A 7 -10.53 -5.72 11.14
CA ALA A 7 -11.12 -6.52 12.21
C ALA A 7 -10.75 -8.00 12.08
N ASP A 8 -10.36 -8.61 13.21
CA ASP A 8 -10.07 -10.04 13.29
C ASP A 8 -11.36 -10.90 13.36
N ASP A 9 -12.33 -10.44 14.14
CA ASP A 9 -13.59 -11.12 14.37
C ASP A 9 -14.74 -10.16 14.70
N MET A 10 -15.91 -10.67 15.02
CA MET A 10 -17.08 -9.86 15.36
C MET A 10 -16.90 -9.10 16.67
N LYS A 11 -16.11 -9.61 17.62
CA LYS A 11 -15.85 -8.92 18.90
C LYS A 11 -14.93 -7.71 18.62
N ASP A 12 -13.82 -7.93 17.92
CA ASP A 12 -12.91 -6.84 17.54
C ASP A 12 -13.60 -5.81 16.62
N LEU A 13 -14.49 -6.26 15.71
CA LEU A 13 -15.31 -5.34 14.91
C LEU A 13 -16.14 -4.42 15.80
N LYS A 14 -16.84 -4.95 16.81
CA LYS A 14 -17.63 -4.15 17.74
C LYS A 14 -16.76 -3.19 18.54
N ASP A 15 -15.61 -3.63 19.01
CA ASP A 15 -14.65 -2.81 19.76
C ASP A 15 -14.10 -1.67 18.88
N ARG A 16 -13.81 -1.93 17.61
CA ARG A 16 -13.41 -0.91 16.63
C ARG A 16 -14.54 0.08 16.32
N LEU A 17 -15.74 -0.40 16.07
CA LEU A 17 -16.91 0.44 15.86
C LEU A 17 -17.18 1.35 17.06
N SER A 18 -17.00 0.85 18.29
CA SER A 18 -17.19 1.63 19.50
C SER A 18 -16.27 2.84 19.61
N ARG A 19 -15.07 2.76 19.03
CA ARG A 19 -14.06 3.83 19.05
C ARG A 19 -14.25 4.89 17.96
N ILE A 20 -15.18 4.74 17.02
CA ILE A 20 -15.43 5.76 15.99
C ILE A 20 -15.75 7.09 16.69
N VAL A 21 -14.94 8.10 16.44
CA VAL A 21 -15.19 9.47 16.92
C VAL A 21 -16.25 10.11 16.00
N VAL A 22 -17.37 10.48 16.57
CA VAL A 22 -18.51 11.07 15.84
C VAL A 22 -18.62 12.58 16.05
N ALA A 23 -18.08 13.09 17.15
CA ALA A 23 -18.06 14.51 17.49
C ALA A 23 -17.01 14.79 18.58
N TYR A 24 -16.90 16.04 18.94
CA TYR A 24 -16.17 16.50 20.14
C TYR A 24 -17.12 17.30 21.03
N ASN A 25 -17.08 17.09 22.33
CA ASN A 25 -17.86 17.86 23.30
C ASN A 25 -17.28 19.28 23.47
N TYR A 26 -17.94 20.12 24.29
CA TYR A 26 -17.49 21.50 24.54
C TYR A 26 -16.11 21.58 25.23
N GLN A 27 -15.70 20.55 25.93
CA GLN A 27 -14.35 20.41 26.52
C GLN A 27 -13.33 19.94 25.49
N GLY A 28 -13.78 19.60 24.28
CA GLY A 28 -12.95 19.09 23.20
C GLY A 28 -12.59 17.62 23.34
N GLU A 29 -13.26 16.85 24.16
CA GLU A 29 -13.08 15.41 24.30
C GLU A 29 -13.86 14.66 23.19
N PRO A 30 -13.34 13.52 22.69
CA PRO A 30 -14.02 12.76 21.65
C PRO A 30 -15.30 12.11 22.16
N VAL A 31 -16.39 12.28 21.42
CA VAL A 31 -17.64 11.54 21.60
C VAL A 31 -17.65 10.38 20.62
N THR A 32 -17.86 9.16 21.13
CA THR A 32 -17.73 7.95 20.32
C THR A 32 -19.08 7.29 19.99
N ALA A 33 -19.09 6.45 18.94
CA ALA A 33 -20.26 5.63 18.60
C ALA A 33 -20.65 4.68 19.74
N GLY A 34 -19.67 4.25 20.57
CA GLY A 34 -19.92 3.47 21.77
C GLY A 34 -20.76 4.22 22.79
N GLN A 35 -20.44 5.50 23.05
CA GLN A 35 -21.21 6.37 23.95
C GLN A 35 -22.63 6.61 23.44
N LEU A 36 -22.82 6.68 22.10
CA LEU A 36 -24.15 6.78 21.48
C LEU A 36 -24.93 5.47 21.49
N LYS A 37 -24.33 4.36 21.98
CA LYS A 37 -24.92 3.01 21.98
C LYS A 37 -25.35 2.51 20.59
N ALA A 38 -24.69 3.00 19.52
CA ALA A 38 -25.02 2.65 18.13
C ALA A 38 -24.35 1.34 17.64
N VAL A 39 -23.36 0.83 18.37
CA VAL A 39 -22.49 -0.29 17.97
C VAL A 39 -23.30 -1.57 17.64
N GLY A 40 -24.34 -1.87 18.43
CA GLY A 40 -25.16 -3.05 18.22
C GLY A 40 -25.84 -3.07 16.86
N ALA A 41 -26.46 -1.95 16.47
CA ALA A 41 -27.11 -1.80 15.17
C ALA A 41 -26.10 -1.85 14.02
N MET A 42 -24.95 -1.16 14.15
CA MET A 42 -23.88 -1.19 13.15
C MET A 42 -23.33 -2.61 12.97
N ALA A 43 -23.09 -3.35 14.06
CA ALA A 43 -22.59 -4.72 14.00
C ALA A 43 -23.60 -5.69 13.38
N ALA A 44 -24.90 -5.49 13.63
CA ALA A 44 -25.96 -6.29 13.02
C ALA A 44 -25.98 -6.13 11.49
N LEU A 45 -25.82 -4.90 10.97
CA LEU A 45 -25.71 -4.63 9.53
C LEU A 45 -24.44 -5.23 8.90
N LEU A 46 -23.35 -5.33 9.67
CA LEU A 46 -22.06 -5.85 9.20
C LEU A 46 -21.87 -7.35 9.43
N LYS A 47 -22.87 -8.04 10.00
CA LYS A 47 -22.80 -9.45 10.37
C LYS A 47 -22.39 -10.37 9.23
N ASP A 48 -22.91 -10.14 8.05
CA ASP A 48 -22.56 -10.92 6.86
C ASP A 48 -21.35 -10.33 6.11
N ALA A 49 -21.21 -9.02 6.13
CA ALA A 49 -20.10 -8.32 5.50
C ALA A 49 -18.71 -8.68 6.09
N ILE A 50 -18.64 -9.18 7.33
CA ILE A 50 -17.39 -9.61 7.95
C ILE A 50 -16.89 -10.98 7.44
N LYS A 51 -17.70 -11.69 6.68
CA LYS A 51 -17.36 -13.02 6.13
C LYS A 51 -16.69 -12.84 4.77
N PRO A 52 -15.44 -13.31 4.57
CA PRO A 52 -14.83 -13.34 3.25
C PRO A 52 -15.65 -14.20 2.26
N ASN A 53 -15.69 -13.75 1.01
CA ASN A 53 -16.26 -14.56 -0.07
C ASN A 53 -15.18 -15.50 -0.60
N LEU A 54 -15.42 -16.80 -0.54
CA LEU A 54 -14.58 -17.81 -1.15
C LEU A 54 -15.07 -18.07 -2.57
N ILE A 55 -14.19 -17.90 -3.53
CA ILE A 55 -14.42 -18.19 -4.94
C ILE A 55 -13.37 -19.16 -5.47
N GLN A 56 -13.67 -19.82 -6.58
CA GLN A 56 -12.72 -20.62 -7.33
C GLN A 56 -12.33 -19.88 -8.60
N THR A 57 -11.02 -19.75 -8.86
CA THR A 57 -10.50 -19.16 -10.10
C THR A 57 -10.66 -20.13 -11.28
N LEU A 58 -10.44 -19.64 -12.51
CA LEU A 58 -10.44 -20.49 -13.70
C LEU A 58 -9.37 -21.59 -13.65
N GLU A 59 -8.29 -21.36 -12.95
CA GLU A 59 -7.20 -22.32 -12.70
C GLU A 59 -7.47 -23.24 -11.49
N HIS A 60 -8.73 -23.29 -11.02
CA HIS A 60 -9.16 -24.10 -9.87
C HIS A 60 -8.48 -23.78 -8.54
N THR A 61 -7.82 -22.63 -8.44
CA THR A 61 -7.20 -22.13 -7.21
C THR A 61 -8.24 -21.38 -6.37
N PRO A 62 -8.36 -21.62 -5.05
CA PRO A 62 -9.26 -20.87 -4.20
C PRO A 62 -8.78 -19.42 -4.03
N ALA A 63 -9.72 -18.48 -4.02
CA ALA A 63 -9.45 -17.08 -3.75
C ALA A 63 -10.46 -16.50 -2.76
N LEU A 64 -9.98 -15.74 -1.78
CA LEU A 64 -10.80 -15.05 -0.80
C LEU A 64 -10.92 -13.57 -1.18
N VAL A 65 -12.11 -13.15 -1.59
CA VAL A 65 -12.42 -11.74 -1.92
C VAL A 65 -13.10 -11.10 -0.72
N HIS A 66 -12.46 -10.08 -0.14
CA HIS A 66 -13.01 -9.44 1.05
C HIS A 66 -12.47 -8.03 1.26
N GLY A 67 -13.38 -7.04 1.23
CA GLY A 67 -13.06 -5.64 1.38
C GLY A 67 -12.34 -5.07 0.15
N GLY A 68 -12.05 -3.79 0.18
CA GLY A 68 -11.39 -3.09 -0.92
C GLY A 68 -11.18 -1.62 -0.59
N PRO A 69 -10.51 -1.29 0.54
CA PRO A 69 -10.17 0.10 0.83
C PRO A 69 -9.11 0.57 -0.16
N PHE A 70 -9.28 1.77 -0.70
CA PHE A 70 -8.32 2.34 -1.64
C PHE A 70 -7.03 2.80 -0.94
N ALA A 71 -5.87 2.49 -1.50
CA ALA A 71 -4.57 2.80 -0.91
C ALA A 71 -4.22 4.30 -0.92
N ASN A 72 -4.90 5.12 -1.70
CA ASN A 72 -4.72 6.57 -1.71
C ASN A 72 -5.46 7.30 -0.58
N ILE A 73 -6.38 6.62 0.14
CA ILE A 73 -7.18 7.20 1.22
C ILE A 73 -7.26 6.32 2.48
N ALA A 74 -6.90 5.04 2.37
CA ALA A 74 -6.90 4.06 3.45
C ALA A 74 -5.73 3.09 3.26
N HIS A 75 -5.72 1.93 3.96
CA HIS A 75 -4.59 1.00 3.92
C HIS A 75 -4.48 0.12 2.65
N GLY A 76 -5.46 0.18 1.74
CA GLY A 76 -5.29 -0.29 0.37
C GLY A 76 -5.11 -1.77 0.12
N CYS A 77 -5.59 -2.63 1.01
CA CYS A 77 -5.46 -4.08 0.85
C CYS A 77 -6.67 -4.81 1.44
N ASN A 78 -6.82 -6.08 1.08
CA ASN A 78 -7.93 -6.91 1.57
C ASN A 78 -7.89 -7.10 3.10
N SER A 79 -8.88 -7.81 3.65
CA SER A 79 -9.03 -7.92 5.09
C SER A 79 -7.97 -8.80 5.76
N VAL A 80 -7.65 -8.46 7.00
CA VAL A 80 -6.85 -9.30 7.90
C VAL A 80 -7.48 -10.69 8.05
N ARG A 81 -8.81 -10.76 8.16
CA ARG A 81 -9.54 -12.00 8.30
C ARG A 81 -9.37 -12.93 7.09
N ALA A 82 -9.48 -12.40 5.86
CA ALA A 82 -9.25 -13.20 4.65
C ALA A 82 -7.81 -13.71 4.58
N THR A 83 -6.82 -12.85 4.83
CA THR A 83 -5.41 -13.23 4.82
C THR A 83 -5.11 -14.31 5.86
N LYS A 84 -5.51 -14.11 7.12
CA LYS A 84 -5.31 -15.13 8.19
C LYS A 84 -6.04 -16.45 7.91
N ALA A 85 -7.20 -16.40 7.25
CA ALA A 85 -7.90 -17.61 6.84
C ALA A 85 -7.15 -18.35 5.73
N ALA A 86 -6.70 -17.63 4.69
CA ALA A 86 -5.93 -18.21 3.59
C ALA A 86 -4.62 -18.86 4.08
N MET A 87 -3.87 -18.17 4.95
CA MET A 87 -2.65 -18.71 5.56
C MET A 87 -2.85 -20.01 6.36
N LYS A 88 -4.07 -20.26 6.84
CA LYS A 88 -4.40 -21.51 7.54
C LYS A 88 -4.88 -22.63 6.62
N MET A 89 -5.20 -22.32 5.38
CA MET A 89 -5.81 -23.27 4.44
C MET A 89 -4.87 -23.68 3.29
N ALA A 90 -3.72 -23.03 3.16
CA ALA A 90 -2.79 -23.27 2.07
C ALA A 90 -1.33 -23.14 2.54
N ASP A 91 -0.42 -23.80 1.83
CA ASP A 91 1.02 -23.72 2.07
C ASP A 91 1.57 -22.33 1.67
N TYR A 92 0.98 -21.70 0.67
CA TYR A 92 1.32 -20.37 0.20
C TYR A 92 0.08 -19.47 0.18
N CYS A 93 0.21 -18.27 0.71
CA CYS A 93 -0.82 -17.26 0.71
C CYS A 93 -0.34 -16.01 -0.03
N ILE A 94 -0.96 -15.71 -1.16
CA ILE A 94 -0.67 -14.50 -1.94
C ILE A 94 -1.75 -13.49 -1.66
N THR A 95 -1.36 -12.26 -1.34
CA THR A 95 -2.29 -11.15 -1.10
C THR A 95 -1.83 -9.92 -1.88
N GLU A 96 -2.71 -8.94 -2.04
CA GLU A 96 -2.43 -7.75 -2.83
C GLU A 96 -2.27 -6.50 -1.96
N ALA A 97 -1.58 -5.50 -2.52
CA ALA A 97 -1.54 -4.14 -2.01
C ALA A 97 -1.81 -3.20 -3.19
N GLY A 98 -2.80 -2.31 -3.04
CA GLY A 98 -3.35 -1.53 -4.15
C GLY A 98 -2.47 -0.35 -4.56
N PHE A 99 -2.56 0.04 -5.82
CA PHE A 99 -1.80 1.12 -6.46
C PHE A 99 -0.28 0.88 -6.45
N GLY A 100 0.52 1.95 -6.53
CA GLY A 100 1.97 1.86 -6.45
C GLY A 100 2.48 1.41 -5.07
N ALA A 101 3.69 0.86 -5.03
CA ALA A 101 4.29 0.37 -3.78
C ALA A 101 4.51 1.49 -2.75
N ASP A 102 4.60 2.74 -3.19
CA ASP A 102 4.65 3.92 -2.32
C ASP A 102 3.37 4.14 -1.51
N LEU A 103 2.23 3.64 -1.98
CA LEU A 103 0.94 3.73 -1.30
C LEU A 103 0.52 2.39 -0.70
N GLY A 104 0.36 1.37 -1.56
CA GLY A 104 -0.17 0.08 -1.15
C GLY A 104 0.78 -0.71 -0.28
N ALA A 105 2.02 -0.90 -0.71
CA ALA A 105 2.98 -1.70 0.05
C ALA A 105 3.39 -1.01 1.36
N GLU A 106 3.62 0.30 1.35
CA GLU A 106 3.89 1.07 2.59
C GLU A 106 2.79 0.81 3.64
N LYS A 107 1.52 0.98 3.27
CA LYS A 107 0.41 0.80 4.20
C LYS A 107 0.13 -0.66 4.54
N PHE A 108 0.42 -1.58 3.62
CA PHE A 108 0.37 -3.01 3.92
C PHE A 108 1.33 -3.37 5.05
N PHE A 109 2.56 -2.87 5.01
CA PHE A 109 3.57 -3.12 6.02
C PHE A 109 3.31 -2.33 7.31
N ASP A 110 3.22 -1.00 7.21
CA ASP A 110 3.16 -0.12 8.37
C ASP A 110 1.79 -0.07 9.05
N ILE A 111 0.71 -0.51 8.38
CA ILE A 111 -0.63 -0.57 8.98
C ILE A 111 -1.10 -2.01 9.12
N LYS A 112 -1.24 -2.77 8.03
CA LYS A 112 -1.87 -4.10 8.07
C LYS A 112 -0.98 -5.13 8.76
N CYS A 113 0.27 -5.27 8.36
CA CYS A 113 1.21 -6.20 8.98
C CYS A 113 1.43 -5.89 10.45
N ARG A 114 1.68 -4.62 10.78
CA ARG A 114 1.81 -4.15 12.16
C ARG A 114 0.62 -4.54 13.04
N LYS A 115 -0.61 -4.28 12.56
CA LYS A 115 -1.83 -4.54 13.35
C LYS A 115 -2.20 -6.01 13.44
N ALA A 116 -1.88 -6.78 12.43
CA ALA A 116 -2.29 -8.18 12.33
C ALA A 116 -1.20 -9.17 12.77
N GLY A 117 0.02 -8.70 13.04
CA GLY A 117 1.17 -9.55 13.33
C GLY A 117 1.55 -10.42 12.15
N LEU A 118 1.53 -9.84 10.93
CA LEU A 118 1.90 -10.55 9.70
C LEU A 118 3.34 -10.24 9.33
N THR A 119 4.06 -11.25 8.89
CA THR A 119 5.42 -11.13 8.34
C THR A 119 5.40 -11.71 6.93
N PRO A 120 5.52 -10.89 5.88
CA PRO A 120 5.61 -11.39 4.51
C PRO A 120 6.98 -12.01 4.25
N ASP A 121 7.01 -13.11 3.48
CA ASP A 121 8.23 -13.84 3.15
C ASP A 121 8.90 -13.28 1.88
N ALA A 122 8.13 -12.74 0.95
CA ALA A 122 8.61 -12.10 -0.26
C ALA A 122 7.60 -11.08 -0.78
N VAL A 123 8.06 -10.18 -1.65
CA VAL A 123 7.24 -9.20 -2.36
C VAL A 123 7.39 -9.37 -3.85
N VAL A 124 6.27 -9.44 -4.57
CA VAL A 124 6.25 -9.33 -6.03
C VAL A 124 5.91 -7.89 -6.40
N LEU A 125 6.87 -7.20 -7.02
CA LEU A 125 6.69 -5.86 -7.55
C LEU A 125 6.34 -5.93 -9.04
N VAL A 126 5.11 -5.55 -9.37
CA VAL A 126 4.61 -5.59 -10.75
C VAL A 126 4.97 -4.31 -11.49
N ALA A 127 5.66 -4.43 -12.62
CA ALA A 127 5.98 -3.34 -13.53
C ALA A 127 5.35 -3.57 -14.90
N THR A 128 5.20 -2.50 -15.69
CA THR A 128 4.85 -2.58 -17.12
C THR A 128 5.72 -1.63 -17.91
N ILE A 129 6.13 -2.02 -19.11
CA ILE A 129 6.88 -1.15 -20.03
C ILE A 129 6.11 0.13 -20.33
N ARG A 130 4.79 0.03 -20.47
CA ARG A 130 3.91 1.19 -20.69
C ARG A 130 4.00 2.21 -19.54
N ALA A 131 3.92 1.75 -18.30
CA ALA A 131 4.02 2.64 -17.15
C ALA A 131 5.40 3.30 -17.07
N LEU A 132 6.47 2.57 -17.34
CA LEU A 132 7.83 3.10 -17.34
C LEU A 132 8.04 4.12 -18.46
N LYS A 133 7.57 3.86 -19.69
CA LYS A 133 7.60 4.85 -20.79
C LYS A 133 6.78 6.09 -20.48
N TYR A 134 5.60 5.94 -19.85
CA TYR A 134 4.79 7.07 -19.40
C TYR A 134 5.56 7.94 -18.36
N ASN A 135 6.20 7.30 -17.41
CA ASN A 135 7.09 7.99 -16.44
C ASN A 135 8.32 8.63 -17.12
N GLY A 136 8.70 8.17 -18.30
CA GLY A 136 9.73 8.76 -19.18
C GLY A 136 9.23 9.88 -20.09
N GLY A 137 7.93 10.25 -19.98
CA GLY A 137 7.34 11.39 -20.69
C GLY A 137 6.63 11.04 -22.00
N VAL A 138 6.38 9.76 -22.31
CA VAL A 138 5.61 9.34 -23.49
C VAL A 138 4.11 9.56 -23.24
N ALA A 139 3.42 10.15 -24.22
CA ALA A 139 1.98 10.33 -24.16
C ALA A 139 1.25 8.99 -24.16
N LYS A 140 0.09 8.92 -23.50
CA LYS A 140 -0.69 7.66 -23.36
C LYS A 140 -1.05 7.01 -24.69
N ALA A 141 -1.27 7.81 -25.74
CA ALA A 141 -1.59 7.31 -27.09
C ALA A 141 -0.42 6.57 -27.75
N ASP A 142 0.82 6.88 -27.39
CA ASP A 142 2.04 6.42 -28.07
C ASP A 142 2.78 5.31 -27.29
N LEU A 143 2.23 4.84 -26.18
CA LEU A 143 2.84 3.83 -25.30
C LEU A 143 3.02 2.45 -25.97
N GLY A 144 2.34 2.18 -27.09
CA GLY A 144 2.46 0.93 -27.83
C GLY A 144 3.71 0.83 -28.73
N ALA A 145 4.36 1.94 -29.06
CA ALA A 145 5.57 1.95 -29.87
C ALA A 145 6.82 1.71 -29.01
N GLU A 146 7.83 1.01 -29.55
CA GLU A 146 9.13 0.86 -28.89
C GLU A 146 9.77 2.23 -28.65
N ASN A 147 10.25 2.46 -27.43
CA ASN A 147 10.95 3.69 -27.06
C ASN A 147 11.91 3.46 -25.88
N LEU A 148 13.10 2.94 -26.17
CA LEU A 148 14.14 2.67 -25.18
C LEU A 148 14.63 3.92 -24.44
N ASP A 149 14.66 5.07 -25.11
CA ASP A 149 15.14 6.31 -24.48
C ASP A 149 14.15 6.80 -23.42
N ALA A 150 12.86 6.73 -23.69
CA ALA A 150 11.83 7.04 -22.70
C ALA A 150 11.81 6.01 -21.57
N LEU A 151 11.98 4.72 -21.90
CA LEU A 151 12.08 3.65 -20.92
C LEU A 151 13.25 3.91 -19.96
N LYS A 152 14.44 4.25 -20.48
CA LYS A 152 15.62 4.61 -19.69
C LYS A 152 15.38 5.82 -18.78
N LYS A 153 14.62 6.82 -19.22
CA LYS A 153 14.24 7.95 -18.39
C LYS A 153 13.26 7.57 -17.28
N GLY A 154 12.30 6.72 -17.60
CA GLY A 154 11.23 6.39 -16.67
C GLY A 154 11.55 5.25 -15.69
N ILE A 155 12.60 4.45 -15.97
CA ILE A 155 13.00 3.30 -15.12
C ILE A 155 13.36 3.71 -13.68
N VAL A 156 13.75 4.96 -13.46
CA VAL A 156 14.04 5.52 -12.14
C VAL A 156 12.83 5.48 -11.19
N ASN A 157 11.61 5.42 -11.74
CA ASN A 157 10.41 5.20 -10.95
C ASN A 157 10.40 3.78 -10.36
N LEU A 158 10.68 2.76 -11.18
CA LEU A 158 10.82 1.37 -10.73
C LEU A 158 11.95 1.23 -9.70
N GLU A 159 13.09 1.89 -9.96
CA GLU A 159 14.21 1.93 -9.02
C GLU A 159 13.76 2.38 -7.62
N LYS A 160 13.02 3.50 -7.56
CA LYS A 160 12.52 4.01 -6.28
C LYS A 160 11.59 3.03 -5.57
N HIS A 161 10.72 2.33 -6.31
CA HIS A 161 9.85 1.31 -5.74
C HIS A 161 10.63 0.10 -5.22
N ILE A 162 11.68 -0.35 -5.93
CA ILE A 162 12.59 -1.41 -5.45
C ILE A 162 13.26 -0.98 -4.14
N GLU A 163 13.89 0.20 -4.12
CA GLU A 163 14.51 0.76 -2.92
C GLU A 163 13.53 0.86 -1.74
N ASN A 164 12.30 1.28 -1.99
CA ASN A 164 11.27 1.38 -0.97
C ASN A 164 10.97 0.02 -0.33
N LEU A 165 10.80 -1.02 -1.13
CA LEU A 165 10.50 -2.36 -0.65
C LEU A 165 11.70 -2.98 0.09
N GLN A 166 12.91 -2.78 -0.41
CA GLN A 166 14.14 -3.26 0.24
C GLN A 166 14.35 -2.66 1.64
N LYS A 167 13.81 -1.44 1.89
CA LYS A 167 13.86 -0.81 3.23
C LYS A 167 13.08 -1.55 4.31
N TYR A 168 12.15 -2.40 3.92
CA TYR A 168 11.39 -3.24 4.86
C TYR A 168 12.06 -4.60 5.13
N GLY A 169 13.23 -4.87 4.53
CA GLY A 169 13.99 -6.10 4.76
C GLY A 169 13.40 -7.35 4.09
N VAL A 170 12.45 -7.21 3.17
CA VAL A 170 11.77 -8.33 2.52
C VAL A 170 12.40 -8.62 1.15
N PRO A 171 12.61 -9.89 0.78
CA PRO A 171 13.04 -10.27 -0.58
C PRO A 171 12.10 -9.71 -1.66
N VAL A 172 12.66 -9.05 -2.68
CA VAL A 172 11.90 -8.44 -3.78
C VAL A 172 12.13 -9.21 -5.06
N VAL A 173 11.04 -9.63 -5.69
CA VAL A 173 10.99 -10.18 -7.05
C VAL A 173 10.26 -9.20 -7.94
N VAL A 174 10.89 -8.74 -9.01
CA VAL A 174 10.23 -7.87 -9.99
C VAL A 174 9.61 -8.70 -11.08
N THR A 175 8.35 -8.47 -11.38
CA THR A 175 7.69 -9.06 -12.55
C THR A 175 7.29 -8.00 -13.55
N LEU A 176 7.56 -8.27 -14.81
CA LEU A 176 7.06 -7.46 -15.90
C LEU A 176 5.76 -8.08 -16.42
N ASN A 177 4.64 -7.40 -16.18
CA ASN A 177 3.37 -7.79 -16.80
C ASN A 177 3.41 -7.42 -18.26
N SER A 178 3.62 -8.43 -19.12
CA SER A 178 3.94 -8.29 -20.52
C SER A 178 2.71 -7.96 -21.37
N PHE A 179 2.88 -7.06 -22.33
CA PHE A 179 1.90 -6.75 -23.37
C PHE A 179 2.44 -7.16 -24.73
N ILE A 180 1.55 -7.52 -25.66
CA ILE A 180 1.91 -7.91 -27.05
C ILE A 180 2.78 -6.86 -27.76
N THR A 181 2.67 -5.59 -27.36
CA THR A 181 3.43 -4.47 -27.94
C THR A 181 4.81 -4.27 -27.32
N ASP A 182 5.15 -5.01 -26.28
CA ASP A 182 6.44 -4.87 -25.61
C ASP A 182 7.53 -5.51 -26.45
N SER A 183 8.63 -4.80 -26.71
CA SER A 183 9.73 -5.33 -27.50
C SER A 183 10.71 -6.17 -26.67
N ALA A 184 11.40 -7.08 -27.35
CA ALA A 184 12.45 -7.89 -26.71
C ALA A 184 13.58 -7.02 -26.13
N ALA A 185 13.90 -5.90 -26.78
CA ALA A 185 14.93 -4.97 -26.32
C ALA A 185 14.50 -4.22 -25.05
N GLU A 186 13.24 -3.76 -24.98
CA GLU A 186 12.68 -3.13 -23.78
C GLU A 186 12.60 -4.09 -22.61
N THR A 187 12.16 -5.32 -22.86
CA THR A 187 12.08 -6.39 -21.86
C THR A 187 13.47 -6.74 -21.30
N ALA A 188 14.46 -6.93 -22.18
CA ALA A 188 15.83 -7.23 -21.77
C ALA A 188 16.42 -6.11 -20.92
N TYR A 189 16.18 -4.85 -21.30
CA TYR A 189 16.67 -3.70 -20.54
C TYR A 189 16.10 -3.67 -19.10
N VAL A 190 14.79 -3.91 -18.93
CA VAL A 190 14.17 -3.94 -17.59
C VAL A 190 14.70 -5.11 -16.77
N ARG A 191 14.86 -6.30 -17.36
CA ARG A 191 15.45 -7.46 -16.68
C ARG A 191 16.84 -7.14 -16.16
N ASP A 192 17.75 -6.72 -17.04
CA ASP A 192 19.15 -6.46 -16.72
C ASP A 192 19.26 -5.35 -15.65
N PHE A 193 18.36 -4.36 -15.69
CA PHE A 193 18.25 -3.31 -14.69
C PHE A 193 17.86 -3.85 -13.30
N CYS A 194 16.89 -4.76 -13.23
CA CYS A 194 16.42 -5.35 -11.97
C CYS A 194 17.47 -6.30 -11.37
N GLU A 195 18.08 -7.15 -12.19
CA GLU A 195 19.12 -8.08 -11.77
C GLU A 195 20.36 -7.36 -11.23
N ALA A 196 20.76 -6.24 -11.85
CA ALA A 196 21.85 -5.39 -11.37
C ALA A 196 21.58 -4.76 -9.98
N ARG A 197 20.31 -4.74 -9.53
CA ARG A 197 19.88 -4.25 -8.20
C ARG A 197 19.60 -5.37 -7.21
N GLY A 198 20.03 -6.60 -7.53
CA GLY A 198 19.87 -7.76 -6.66
C GLY A 198 18.44 -8.29 -6.58
N CYS A 199 17.55 -7.89 -7.49
CA CYS A 199 16.21 -8.44 -7.58
C CYS A 199 16.16 -9.63 -8.52
N GLU A 200 15.42 -10.68 -8.15
CA GLU A 200 14.98 -11.69 -9.11
C GLU A 200 13.99 -11.04 -10.09
N PHE A 201 14.02 -11.50 -11.34
CA PHE A 201 13.16 -11.00 -12.39
C PHE A 201 12.46 -12.15 -13.12
N ALA A 202 11.17 -11.96 -13.44
CA ALA A 202 10.42 -12.85 -14.33
C ALA A 202 9.40 -12.08 -15.17
N LEU A 203 9.10 -12.59 -16.36
CA LEU A 203 7.95 -12.15 -17.13
C LEU A 203 6.68 -12.77 -16.53
N SER A 204 5.59 -12.01 -16.55
CA SER A 204 4.24 -12.50 -16.31
C SER A 204 3.46 -12.42 -17.63
N GLU A 205 3.10 -13.56 -18.15
CA GLU A 205 2.28 -13.72 -19.37
C GLU A 205 0.92 -14.35 -19.03
N VAL A 206 0.48 -14.21 -17.79
CA VAL A 206 -0.76 -14.82 -17.27
C VAL A 206 -2.01 -14.34 -18.01
N TRP A 207 -1.97 -13.13 -18.56
CA TRP A 207 -3.05 -12.59 -19.37
C TRP A 207 -3.29 -13.41 -20.63
N GLU A 208 -2.23 -13.87 -21.30
CA GLU A 208 -2.30 -14.61 -22.57
C GLU A 208 -2.34 -16.11 -22.34
N LYS A 209 -1.55 -16.63 -21.38
CA LYS A 209 -1.28 -18.06 -21.20
C LYS A 209 -1.91 -18.67 -19.96
N GLY A 210 -2.71 -17.89 -19.20
CA GLY A 210 -3.25 -18.37 -17.93
C GLY A 210 -2.15 -18.72 -16.91
N GLY A 211 -2.37 -19.75 -16.11
CA GLY A 211 -1.45 -20.20 -15.06
C GLY A 211 -0.05 -20.55 -15.56
N GLU A 212 0.04 -21.12 -16.79
CA GLU A 212 1.34 -21.45 -17.39
C GLU A 212 2.23 -20.20 -17.59
N GLY A 213 1.61 -19.04 -17.89
CA GLY A 213 2.33 -17.78 -18.02
C GLY A 213 2.88 -17.21 -16.72
N GLY A 214 2.57 -17.83 -15.58
CA GLY A 214 3.04 -17.44 -14.24
C GLY A 214 4.11 -18.37 -13.63
N ILE A 215 4.40 -19.51 -14.26
CA ILE A 215 5.30 -20.53 -13.65
C ILE A 215 6.69 -19.96 -13.38
N ALA A 216 7.29 -19.29 -14.35
CA ALA A 216 8.62 -18.69 -14.17
C ALA A 216 8.66 -17.66 -13.04
N LEU A 217 7.59 -16.89 -12.84
CA LEU A 217 7.47 -15.97 -11.72
C LEU A 217 7.38 -16.73 -10.40
N ALA A 218 6.58 -17.78 -10.33
CA ALA A 218 6.44 -18.61 -9.13
C ALA A 218 7.79 -19.22 -8.71
N GLU A 219 8.55 -19.78 -9.65
CA GLU A 219 9.89 -20.32 -9.40
C GLU A 219 10.85 -19.26 -8.84
N LYS A 220 10.80 -18.03 -9.37
CA LYS A 220 11.61 -16.92 -8.86
C LYS A 220 11.21 -16.48 -7.46
N VAL A 221 9.92 -16.51 -7.13
CA VAL A 221 9.41 -16.20 -5.78
C VAL A 221 9.88 -17.26 -4.80
N LEU A 222 9.71 -18.55 -5.11
CA LEU A 222 10.17 -19.66 -4.26
C LEU A 222 11.68 -19.58 -4.01
N LYS A 223 12.46 -19.38 -5.07
CA LYS A 223 13.91 -19.19 -4.95
C LYS A 223 14.27 -18.01 -4.05
N ALA A 224 13.58 -16.87 -4.20
CA ALA A 224 13.85 -15.70 -3.36
C ALA A 224 13.54 -15.97 -1.87
N MET A 225 12.49 -16.72 -1.58
CA MET A 225 12.12 -17.11 -0.22
C MET A 225 13.10 -18.09 0.41
N GLU A 226 13.72 -18.97 -0.40
CA GLU A 226 14.68 -19.97 0.07
C GLU A 226 16.10 -19.43 0.23
N GLU A 227 16.55 -18.56 -0.69
CA GLU A 227 17.95 -18.14 -0.79
C GLU A 227 18.23 -16.77 -0.16
N LYS A 228 17.21 -15.90 0.02
CA LYS A 228 17.41 -14.54 0.53
C LYS A 228 17.00 -14.44 1.99
N GLU A 229 17.81 -13.70 2.74
CA GLU A 229 17.47 -13.34 4.12
C GLU A 229 16.22 -12.47 4.15
N ASN A 230 15.32 -12.77 5.08
CA ASN A 230 14.15 -11.96 5.39
C ASN A 230 14.30 -11.35 6.78
N ASP A 231 14.54 -10.05 6.82
CA ASP A 231 14.61 -9.23 8.04
C ASP A 231 13.46 -8.21 8.05
N PHE A 232 12.24 -8.72 7.89
CA PHE A 232 11.06 -7.85 7.81
C PHE A 232 10.92 -6.98 9.06
N HIS A 233 10.85 -5.68 8.84
CA HIS A 233 10.57 -4.69 9.87
C HIS A 233 9.69 -3.55 9.30
N VAL A 234 9.03 -2.85 10.19
CA VAL A 234 8.22 -1.68 9.85
C VAL A 234 9.10 -0.42 9.76
N LEU A 235 8.62 0.59 9.03
CA LEU A 235 9.43 1.78 8.75
C LEU A 235 9.71 2.62 10.01
N TYR A 236 8.81 2.62 11.00
CA TYR A 236 8.90 3.43 12.22
C TYR A 236 8.24 2.73 13.41
N GLU A 237 8.66 3.06 14.62
CA GLU A 237 8.08 2.57 15.87
C GLU A 237 6.81 3.33 16.24
N ASP A 238 5.94 2.69 17.05
CA ASP A 238 4.66 3.27 17.46
C ASP A 238 4.84 4.53 18.32
N GLU A 239 5.91 4.62 19.11
CA GLU A 239 6.23 5.73 20.01
C GLU A 239 6.79 6.96 19.30
N MET A 240 7.20 6.82 18.03
CA MET A 240 7.69 7.97 17.26
C MET A 240 6.60 9.05 17.16
N PRO A 241 6.89 10.34 17.35
CA PRO A 241 5.92 11.41 17.20
C PRO A 241 5.25 11.41 15.80
N LEU A 242 3.95 11.75 15.75
CA LEU A 242 3.18 11.73 14.48
C LEU A 242 3.84 12.55 13.36
N ALA A 243 4.37 13.74 13.66
CA ALA A 243 5.05 14.57 12.68
C ALA A 243 6.33 13.90 12.13
N ASP A 244 7.04 13.15 12.97
CA ASP A 244 8.26 12.44 12.58
C ASP A 244 7.94 11.21 11.74
N LYS A 245 6.86 10.45 12.07
CA LYS A 245 6.33 9.37 11.22
C LYS A 245 6.00 9.88 9.82
N ILE A 246 5.27 10.99 9.72
CA ILE A 246 4.90 11.64 8.46
C ILE A 246 6.16 12.03 7.69
N THR A 247 7.11 12.67 8.36
CA THR A 247 8.38 13.12 7.75
C THR A 247 9.20 11.94 7.27
N LYS A 248 9.23 10.85 8.03
CA LYS A 248 9.96 9.63 7.65
C LYS A 248 9.36 8.99 6.41
N ILE A 249 8.04 8.82 6.34
CA ILE A 249 7.35 8.31 5.14
C ILE A 249 7.65 9.22 3.93
N ALA A 250 7.51 10.53 4.10
CA ALA A 250 7.73 11.48 3.02
C ALA A 250 9.16 11.41 2.45
N LYS A 251 10.17 11.36 3.31
CA LYS A 251 11.59 11.29 2.90
C LYS A 251 11.97 9.92 2.37
N GLU A 252 11.67 8.88 3.13
CA GLU A 252 12.14 7.52 2.84
C GLU A 252 11.39 6.87 1.69
N ILE A 253 10.07 7.03 1.63
CA ILE A 253 9.20 6.37 0.64
C ILE A 253 8.96 7.25 -0.58
N TYR A 254 8.61 8.52 -0.38
CA TYR A 254 8.29 9.41 -1.51
C TYR A 254 9.52 10.13 -2.09
N GLY A 255 10.61 10.25 -1.33
CA GLY A 255 11.83 10.96 -1.77
C GLY A 255 11.75 12.47 -1.62
N ALA A 256 10.83 12.97 -0.79
CA ALA A 256 10.73 14.40 -0.48
C ALA A 256 11.96 14.89 0.27
N SER A 257 12.34 16.15 0.06
CA SER A 257 13.40 16.84 0.81
C SER A 257 12.94 17.22 2.22
N GLY A 258 11.64 17.46 2.40
CA GLY A 258 11.03 17.86 3.65
C GLY A 258 9.51 17.76 3.61
N VAL A 259 8.88 18.22 4.71
CA VAL A 259 7.43 18.30 4.85
C VAL A 259 7.04 19.68 5.31
N ASN A 260 6.13 20.31 4.57
CA ASN A 260 5.51 21.55 4.95
C ASN A 260 4.16 21.29 5.62
N PHE A 261 4.07 21.56 6.91
CA PHE A 261 2.86 21.39 7.68
C PHE A 261 2.05 22.68 7.73
N ALA A 262 0.83 22.68 7.19
CA ALA A 262 -0.09 23.79 7.36
C ALA A 262 -0.37 24.04 8.86
N PRO A 263 -0.65 25.31 9.28
CA PRO A 263 -0.94 25.61 10.67
C PRO A 263 -2.08 24.77 11.27
N ALA A 264 -3.07 24.41 10.47
CA ALA A 264 -4.16 23.53 10.86
C ALA A 264 -3.64 22.12 11.20
N ALA A 265 -2.78 21.55 10.34
CA ALA A 265 -2.19 20.23 10.54
C ALA A 265 -1.35 20.18 11.83
N VAL A 266 -0.51 21.21 12.08
CA VAL A 266 0.29 21.30 13.32
C VAL A 266 -0.59 21.26 14.56
N LYS A 267 -1.66 22.08 14.57
CA LYS A 267 -2.63 22.12 15.70
C LYS A 267 -3.32 20.78 15.89
N GLN A 268 -3.74 20.14 14.77
CA GLN A 268 -4.44 18.86 14.80
C GLN A 268 -3.53 17.72 15.30
N LEU A 269 -2.30 17.61 14.80
CA LEU A 269 -1.32 16.61 15.23
C LEU A 269 -1.03 16.72 16.74
N LYS A 270 -0.83 17.94 17.23
CA LYS A 270 -0.67 18.20 18.67
C LYS A 270 -1.90 17.72 19.44
N ARG A 271 -3.10 18.08 18.99
CA ARG A 271 -4.36 17.69 19.61
C ARG A 271 -4.55 16.17 19.63
N LEU A 272 -4.24 15.48 18.52
CA LEU A 272 -4.32 14.02 18.46
C LEU A 272 -3.38 13.34 19.46
N THR A 273 -2.18 13.88 19.66
CA THR A 273 -1.23 13.38 20.63
C THR A 273 -1.76 13.56 22.06
N GLU A 274 -2.31 14.75 22.40
CA GLU A 274 -2.92 15.05 23.71
C GLU A 274 -4.12 14.14 24.02
N LEU A 275 -4.87 13.73 23.00
CA LEU A 275 -6.00 12.80 23.12
C LEU A 275 -5.60 11.32 23.16
N GLY A 276 -4.28 11.00 23.18
CA GLY A 276 -3.76 9.64 23.28
C GLY A 276 -3.67 8.88 21.96
N PHE A 277 -3.78 9.56 20.80
CA PHE A 277 -3.65 8.95 19.48
C PHE A 277 -2.23 9.03 18.89
N GLY A 278 -1.25 9.52 19.65
CA GLY A 278 0.13 9.72 19.17
C GLY A 278 0.84 8.46 18.70
N ASN A 279 0.52 7.31 19.29
CA ASN A 279 1.14 6.02 18.99
C ASN A 279 0.47 5.29 17.80
N LEU A 280 -0.57 5.86 17.19
CA LEU A 280 -1.20 5.26 16.03
C LEU A 280 -0.30 5.37 14.78
N PRO A 281 -0.31 4.38 13.88
CA PRO A 281 0.33 4.51 12.58
C PRO A 281 -0.34 5.59 11.73
N VAL A 282 0.41 6.08 10.76
CA VAL A 282 -0.02 7.15 9.84
C VAL A 282 -0.49 6.53 8.53
N CYS A 283 -1.59 7.04 8.01
CA CYS A 283 -2.13 6.73 6.70
C CYS A 283 -2.08 7.98 5.82
N MET A 284 -1.06 8.07 4.98
CA MET A 284 -0.91 9.20 4.04
C MET A 284 -1.97 9.10 2.94
N ALA A 285 -2.82 10.13 2.83
CA ALA A 285 -3.82 10.23 1.75
C ALA A 285 -3.25 11.13 0.64
N LYS A 286 -2.81 10.49 -0.45
CA LYS A 286 -2.07 11.10 -1.55
C LYS A 286 -2.62 10.64 -2.91
N ASN A 287 -2.39 11.40 -3.98
CA ASN A 287 -2.66 10.95 -5.32
C ASN A 287 -1.83 9.69 -5.67
N GLN A 288 -2.32 8.89 -6.60
CA GLN A 288 -1.68 7.64 -7.05
C GLN A 288 -0.82 7.80 -8.30
N TYR A 289 -0.66 9.00 -8.82
CA TYR A 289 -0.02 9.24 -10.13
C TYR A 289 1.46 9.63 -10.04
N SER A 290 1.91 10.06 -8.88
CA SER A 290 3.28 10.52 -8.64
C SER A 290 3.75 10.10 -7.27
N LEU A 291 5.06 10.00 -7.07
CA LEU A 291 5.68 9.89 -5.75
C LEU A 291 5.49 11.17 -4.92
N SER A 292 5.32 12.32 -5.59
CA SER A 292 5.03 13.59 -4.90
C SER A 292 3.53 13.82 -4.70
N ASP A 293 3.17 14.91 -4.06
CA ASP A 293 1.79 15.39 -3.95
C ASP A 293 1.29 16.11 -5.23
N ASP A 294 2.19 16.43 -6.17
CA ASP A 294 1.86 16.95 -7.49
C ASP A 294 1.76 15.78 -8.51
N PRO A 295 0.56 15.48 -9.05
CA PRO A 295 0.38 14.37 -9.99
C PRO A 295 1.07 14.54 -11.33
N THR A 296 1.60 15.73 -11.63
CA THR A 296 2.30 16.02 -12.90
C THR A 296 3.80 15.69 -12.85
N LEU A 297 4.36 15.52 -11.65
CA LEU A 297 5.77 15.19 -11.45
C LEU A 297 5.97 13.67 -11.61
N LEU A 298 6.30 13.24 -12.83
CA LEU A 298 6.50 11.84 -13.18
C LEU A 298 7.90 11.32 -12.85
N GLY A 299 8.08 10.02 -12.92
CA GLY A 299 9.37 9.36 -12.70
C GLY A 299 9.77 9.32 -11.23
N ARG A 300 10.91 9.90 -10.92
CA ARG A 300 11.46 10.01 -9.56
C ARG A 300 11.71 11.48 -9.23
N PRO A 301 10.66 12.23 -8.84
CA PRO A 301 10.82 13.63 -8.47
C PRO A 301 11.75 13.77 -7.26
N SER A 302 12.50 14.86 -7.21
CA SER A 302 13.44 15.19 -6.13
C SER A 302 13.37 16.69 -5.80
N GLY A 303 13.81 17.06 -4.59
CA GLY A 303 13.86 18.45 -4.16
C GLY A 303 12.49 19.08 -3.85
N PHE A 304 11.41 18.29 -3.83
CA PHE A 304 10.09 18.77 -3.45
C PHE A 304 9.85 18.61 -1.94
N GLU A 305 8.99 19.46 -1.40
CA GLU A 305 8.45 19.31 -0.05
C GLU A 305 7.02 18.80 -0.13
N LEU A 306 6.68 17.84 0.73
CA LEU A 306 5.32 17.31 0.81
C LEU A 306 4.43 18.26 1.64
N ASN A 307 3.28 18.67 1.09
CA ASN A 307 2.38 19.61 1.76
C ASN A 307 1.29 18.86 2.55
N VAL A 308 1.39 18.86 3.86
CA VAL A 308 0.39 18.30 4.79
C VAL A 308 -0.63 19.37 5.15
N ARG A 309 -1.88 19.17 4.75
CA ARG A 309 -2.98 20.14 4.94
C ARG A 309 -3.64 20.02 6.28
N GLU A 310 -3.93 18.82 6.69
CA GLU A 310 -4.66 18.49 7.90
C GLU A 310 -4.31 17.08 8.40
N ALA A 311 -4.75 16.74 9.60
CA ALA A 311 -4.67 15.39 10.16
C ALA A 311 -5.90 15.09 11.00
N TYR A 312 -6.45 13.89 10.87
CA TYR A 312 -7.57 13.44 11.69
C TYR A 312 -7.46 11.96 12.02
N VAL A 313 -8.10 11.54 13.11
CA VAL A 313 -8.04 10.15 13.54
C VAL A 313 -9.18 9.34 12.92
N SER A 314 -8.84 8.18 12.36
CA SER A 314 -9.77 7.09 12.09
C SER A 314 -9.68 6.08 13.24
N ALA A 315 -10.23 6.45 14.42
CA ALA A 315 -10.02 5.73 15.68
C ALA A 315 -10.51 4.27 15.62
N GLY A 316 -11.59 4.01 14.91
CA GLY A 316 -12.09 2.65 14.69
C GLY A 316 -11.14 1.79 13.85
N ALA A 317 -10.54 2.35 12.80
CA ALA A 317 -9.52 1.67 12.02
C ALA A 317 -8.18 1.61 12.78
N GLY A 318 -7.91 2.61 13.63
CA GLY A 318 -6.72 2.70 14.47
C GLY A 318 -5.51 3.23 13.70
N PHE A 319 -5.70 4.32 12.93
CA PHE A 319 -4.63 5.09 12.29
C PHE A 319 -5.01 6.58 12.19
N VAL A 320 -4.00 7.43 12.02
CA VAL A 320 -4.17 8.85 11.74
C VAL A 320 -4.12 9.05 10.24
N VAL A 321 -5.16 9.66 9.67
CA VAL A 321 -5.20 10.01 8.24
C VAL A 321 -4.58 11.39 8.03
N VAL A 322 -3.70 11.49 7.06
CA VAL A 322 -2.94 12.71 6.73
C VAL A 322 -3.15 13.04 5.26
N PRO A 323 -4.14 13.89 4.92
CA PRO A 323 -4.30 14.39 3.57
C PRO A 323 -3.15 15.31 3.15
N VAL A 324 -2.55 14.97 2.02
CA VAL A 324 -1.55 15.81 1.36
C VAL A 324 -2.11 16.28 0.02
N SER A 325 -1.77 17.50 -0.41
CA SER A 325 -2.29 18.14 -1.62
C SER A 325 -3.83 18.21 -1.72
N TYR A 326 -4.33 18.67 -2.86
CA TYR A 326 -5.76 18.73 -3.17
C TYR A 326 -6.26 17.40 -3.76
N THR A 327 -6.03 16.28 -3.07
CA THR A 327 -6.68 15.02 -3.45
C THR A 327 -8.18 15.19 -3.24
N HIS A 328 -8.95 15.29 -4.30
CA HIS A 328 -10.37 15.12 -4.22
C HIS A 328 -10.65 13.68 -3.79
N LEU A 329 -11.10 13.51 -2.56
CA LEU A 329 -11.62 12.26 -2.05
C LEU A 329 -13.01 12.07 -2.69
N THR A 330 -13.05 11.64 -3.94
CA THR A 330 -14.30 11.22 -4.60
C THR A 330 -14.46 9.71 -4.48
#